data_5086695f50d2ac1d7a3b4b963c00d113
#
_entry.id   5086695f50d2ac1d7a3b4b963c00d113
#
_cell.length_a   1.000
_cell.length_b   1.000
_cell.length_c   1.000
_cell.angle_alpha   90.00
_cell.angle_beta   90.00
_cell.angle_gamma   90.00
#
_symmetry.space_group_name_H-M   'P 1'
#
loop_
_entity.id
_entity.type
_entity.pdbx_description
1 polymer ?
#
loop_
_entity_poly.entity_id
_entity_poly.type
_entity_poly.pdbx_seq_one_letter_code
_entity_poly.pdbx_strand_id
1 'polypeptide(L)'
;MPASPRELLTPAALAATLNGSNRIAARIRENDVIDINPATPLTSCHGTADDSVPYPATTSARSRLAARGFSLTVVELAGMTHDSAYIPCMLEAVQRFR
;
A
#
# COMPACT_ATOMS: atom_id res chain seq x y z
N MET A 1 10.43 11.10 22.97
CA MET A 1 9.42 10.81 21.90
C MET A 1 9.14 9.32 21.87
N PRO A 2 7.86 8.89 21.74
CA PRO A 2 7.55 7.47 21.68
C PRO A 2 8.20 6.80 20.46
N ALA A 3 8.65 5.56 20.62
CA ALA A 3 9.33 4.78 19.58
C ALA A 3 8.34 4.14 18.59
N SER A 4 7.07 4.06 18.94
CA SER A 4 6.04 3.48 18.08
C SER A 4 4.66 4.14 18.31
N PRO A 5 3.75 4.07 17.33
CA PRO A 5 2.37 4.54 17.52
C PRO A 5 1.64 3.88 18.67
N ARG A 6 2.02 2.65 19.05
CA ARG A 6 1.44 1.92 20.17
C ARG A 6 1.64 2.63 21.51
N GLU A 7 2.73 3.35 21.64
CA GLU A 7 3.05 4.12 22.85
C GLU A 7 2.24 5.40 22.98
N LEU A 8 1.67 5.88 21.86
CA LEU A 8 0.85 7.08 21.81
C LEU A 8 -0.61 6.82 22.14
N LEU A 9 -1.08 5.59 21.99
CA LEU A 9 -2.48 5.23 22.14
C LEU A 9 -2.75 4.52 23.45
N THR A 10 -3.91 4.80 24.05
CA THR A 10 -4.40 3.97 25.16
C THR A 10 -4.68 2.55 24.65
N PRO A 11 -4.61 1.50 25.52
CA PRO A 11 -4.94 0.14 25.08
C PRO A 11 -6.33 0.03 24.45
N ALA A 12 -7.32 0.74 24.98
CA ALA A 12 -8.68 0.74 24.43
C ALA A 12 -8.73 1.40 23.03
N ALA A 13 -8.05 2.53 22.84
CA ALA A 13 -7.99 3.21 21.55
C ALA A 13 -7.24 2.38 20.52
N LEU A 14 -6.16 1.72 20.92
CA LEU A 14 -5.40 0.82 20.03
C LEU A 14 -6.28 -0.36 19.59
N ALA A 15 -6.95 -1.03 20.51
CA ALA A 15 -7.83 -2.15 20.20
C ALA A 15 -8.97 -1.72 19.27
N ALA A 16 -9.63 -0.59 19.55
CA ALA A 16 -10.71 -0.07 18.71
C ALA A 16 -10.22 0.33 17.30
N THR A 17 -9.02 0.87 17.17
CA THR A 17 -8.42 1.18 15.88
C THR A 17 -8.12 -0.09 15.08
N LEU A 18 -7.52 -1.11 15.73
CA LEU A 18 -7.18 -2.37 15.08
C LEU A 18 -8.41 -3.18 14.66
N ASN A 19 -9.49 -3.17 15.43
CA ASN A 19 -10.73 -3.86 15.10
C ASN A 19 -11.70 -3.03 14.22
N GLY A 20 -11.34 -1.81 13.89
CA GLY A 20 -12.09 -0.97 12.98
C GLY A 20 -13.33 -0.31 13.59
N SER A 21 -13.48 -0.28 14.92
CA SER A 21 -14.71 0.18 15.58
C SER A 21 -14.72 1.66 15.98
N ASN A 22 -13.61 2.41 15.79
CA ASN A 22 -13.55 3.83 16.17
C ASN A 22 -13.56 4.76 14.95
N ARG A 23 -13.63 6.09 15.24
CA ARG A 23 -13.65 7.13 14.19
C ARG A 23 -12.37 7.18 13.37
N ILE A 24 -11.23 6.86 13.96
CA ILE A 24 -9.93 6.82 13.26
C ILE A 24 -9.98 5.73 12.19
N ALA A 25 -10.43 4.54 12.54
CA ALA A 25 -10.57 3.44 11.58
C ALA A 25 -11.56 3.77 10.46
N ALA A 26 -12.66 4.47 10.77
CA ALA A 26 -13.61 4.94 9.77
C ALA A 26 -12.95 5.91 8.78
N ARG A 27 -12.15 6.86 9.26
CA ARG A 27 -11.42 7.81 8.39
C ARG A 27 -10.36 7.12 7.55
N ILE A 28 -9.67 6.12 8.09
CA ILE A 28 -8.72 5.31 7.32
C ILE A 28 -9.44 4.62 6.16
N ARG A 29 -10.60 4.03 6.39
CA ARG A 29 -11.39 3.39 5.32
C ARG A 29 -11.86 4.37 4.25
N GLU A 30 -12.28 5.58 4.64
CA GLU A 30 -12.70 6.63 3.69
C GLU A 30 -11.56 7.07 2.75
N ASN A 31 -10.32 6.95 3.20
CA ASN A 31 -9.14 7.34 2.44
C ASN A 31 -8.44 6.16 1.79
N ASP A 32 -9.05 4.99 1.78
CA ASP A 32 -8.48 3.81 1.15
C ASP A 32 -8.53 3.95 -0.38
N VAL A 33 -7.37 3.88 -1.02
CA VAL A 33 -7.22 4.10 -2.47
C VAL A 33 -7.83 3.01 -3.34
N ILE A 34 -8.32 1.93 -2.75
CA ILE A 34 -8.99 0.86 -3.50
C ILE A 34 -10.43 1.19 -3.89
N ASP A 35 -10.97 2.31 -3.42
CA ASP A 35 -12.33 2.77 -3.76
C ASP A 35 -12.32 3.72 -4.96
N ILE A 36 -11.90 3.21 -6.11
CA ILE A 36 -11.79 3.94 -7.38
C ILE A 36 -12.53 3.19 -8.48
N ASN A 37 -12.65 3.81 -9.66
CA ASN A 37 -13.32 3.19 -10.81
C ASN A 37 -12.56 1.95 -11.30
N PRO A 38 -13.19 0.76 -11.36
CA PRO A 38 -12.55 -0.48 -11.83
C PRO A 38 -11.97 -0.43 -13.25
N ALA A 39 -12.44 0.47 -14.10
CA ALA A 39 -11.90 0.65 -15.44
C ALA A 39 -10.55 1.37 -15.48
N THR A 40 -10.09 1.95 -14.35
CA THR A 40 -8.82 2.65 -14.27
C THR A 40 -7.65 1.67 -14.35
N PRO A 41 -6.73 1.82 -15.33
CA PRO A 41 -5.53 0.98 -15.36
C PRO A 41 -4.63 1.28 -14.16
N LEU A 42 -4.19 0.24 -13.48
CA LEU A 42 -3.34 0.36 -12.30
C LEU A 42 -2.05 -0.42 -12.49
N THR A 43 -0.94 0.21 -12.14
CA THR A 43 0.38 -0.44 -12.10
C THR A 43 1.07 -0.08 -10.79
N SER A 44 1.61 -1.09 -10.12
CA SER A 44 2.46 -0.93 -8.94
C SER A 44 3.87 -1.39 -9.28
N CYS A 45 4.86 -0.59 -8.94
CA CYS A 45 6.28 -0.94 -9.06
C CYS A 45 6.88 -1.03 -7.67
N HIS A 46 7.46 -2.18 -7.32
CA HIS A 46 7.89 -2.44 -5.96
C HIS A 46 9.14 -3.33 -5.91
N GLY A 47 10.11 -2.94 -5.08
CA GLY A 47 11.30 -3.76 -4.81
C GLY A 47 10.99 -4.88 -3.82
N THR A 48 11.48 -6.07 -4.08
CA THR A 48 11.23 -7.23 -3.19
C THR A 48 11.98 -7.14 -1.86
N ALA A 49 13.04 -6.33 -1.79
CA ALA A 49 13.83 -6.10 -0.57
C ALA A 49 13.50 -4.74 0.07
N ASP A 50 12.34 -4.17 -0.23
CA ASP A 50 11.88 -2.91 0.37
C ASP A 50 11.74 -3.06 1.89
N ASP A 51 12.50 -2.25 2.62
CA ASP A 51 12.56 -2.25 4.08
C ASP A 51 11.65 -1.18 4.72
N SER A 52 11.08 -0.30 3.92
CA SER A 52 10.15 0.75 4.38
C SER A 52 8.69 0.34 4.17
N VAL A 53 8.38 -0.19 3.00
CA VAL A 53 7.06 -0.75 2.67
C VAL A 53 7.27 -2.21 2.26
N PRO A 54 6.96 -3.17 3.12
CA PRO A 54 7.17 -4.59 2.81
C PRO A 54 6.47 -5.02 1.53
N TYR A 55 7.14 -5.81 0.69
CA TYR A 55 6.58 -6.28 -0.57
C TYR A 55 5.22 -6.98 -0.44
N PRO A 56 4.92 -7.74 0.63
CA PRO A 56 3.59 -8.30 0.85
C PRO A 56 2.44 -7.28 0.87
N ALA A 57 2.72 -6.00 1.11
CA ALA A 57 1.69 -4.95 1.00
C ALA A 57 1.16 -4.84 -0.45
N THR A 58 2.02 -4.96 -1.45
CA THR A 58 1.62 -4.95 -2.86
C THR A 58 0.84 -6.22 -3.23
N THR A 59 1.27 -7.40 -2.78
CA THR A 59 0.55 -8.65 -3.06
C THR A 59 -0.83 -8.66 -2.40
N SER A 60 -0.95 -8.12 -1.19
CA SER A 60 -2.23 -7.96 -0.50
C SER A 60 -3.15 -6.98 -1.24
N ALA A 61 -2.62 -5.83 -1.66
CA ALA A 61 -3.37 -4.85 -2.44
C ALA A 61 -3.87 -5.45 -3.77
N ARG A 62 -3.04 -6.22 -4.45
CA ARG A 62 -3.40 -6.92 -5.68
C ARG A 62 -4.59 -7.85 -5.48
N SER A 63 -4.58 -8.66 -4.41
CA SER A 63 -5.66 -9.57 -4.09
C SER A 63 -6.96 -8.84 -3.75
N ARG A 64 -6.87 -7.78 -2.95
CA ARG A 64 -8.02 -6.95 -2.56
C ARG A 64 -8.64 -6.23 -3.76
N LEU A 65 -7.81 -5.71 -4.65
CA LEU A 65 -8.26 -5.06 -5.88
C LEU A 65 -8.90 -6.06 -6.85
N ALA A 66 -8.33 -7.25 -6.98
CA ALA A 66 -8.89 -8.30 -7.82
C ALA A 66 -10.31 -8.70 -7.36
N ALA A 67 -10.55 -8.76 -6.05
CA ALA A 67 -11.87 -9.02 -5.49
C ALA A 67 -12.91 -7.94 -5.84
N ARG A 68 -12.46 -6.74 -6.24
CA ARG A 68 -13.32 -5.62 -6.68
C ARG A 68 -13.36 -5.44 -8.19
N GLY A 69 -12.81 -6.36 -8.96
CA GLY A 69 -12.82 -6.32 -10.42
C GLY A 69 -11.64 -5.58 -11.06
N PHE A 70 -10.63 -5.17 -10.26
CA PHE A 70 -9.42 -4.54 -10.80
C PHE A 70 -8.39 -5.56 -11.23
N SER A 71 -7.63 -5.21 -12.27
CA SER A 71 -6.43 -5.93 -12.65
C SER A 71 -5.21 -5.05 -12.36
N LEU A 72 -4.50 -5.32 -11.28
CA LEU A 72 -3.28 -4.61 -10.92
C LEU A 72 -2.09 -5.26 -11.62
N THR A 73 -1.41 -4.50 -12.48
CA THR A 73 -0.10 -4.89 -13.01
C THR A 73 0.96 -4.64 -11.96
N VAL A 74 1.76 -5.64 -11.63
CA VAL A 74 2.86 -5.50 -10.67
C VAL A 74 4.18 -5.63 -11.39
N VAL A 75 5.00 -4.58 -11.31
CA VAL A 75 6.39 -4.59 -11.74
C VAL A 75 7.24 -4.93 -10.53
N GLU A 76 7.73 -6.16 -10.49
CA GLU A 76 8.56 -6.67 -9.41
C GLU A 76 10.03 -6.38 -9.70
N LEU A 77 10.68 -5.64 -8.82
CA LEU A 77 12.12 -5.35 -8.90
C LEU A 77 12.88 -6.23 -7.91
N ALA A 78 13.34 -7.37 -8.37
CA ALA A 78 13.99 -8.38 -7.53
C ALA A 78 15.22 -7.84 -6.80
N GLY A 79 15.25 -7.98 -5.48
CA GLY A 79 16.36 -7.57 -4.63
C GLY A 79 16.51 -6.07 -4.40
N MET A 80 15.65 -5.23 -4.98
CA MET A 80 15.73 -3.79 -4.78
C MET A 80 15.06 -3.33 -3.49
N THR A 81 15.71 -2.36 -2.82
CA THR A 81 15.19 -1.71 -1.62
C THR A 81 14.23 -0.59 -2.00
N HIS A 82 13.65 0.06 -0.99
CA HIS A 82 12.81 1.25 -1.19
C HIS A 82 13.53 2.32 -2.00
N ASP A 83 14.75 2.64 -1.63
CA ASP A 83 15.54 3.68 -2.29
C ASP A 83 16.07 3.26 -3.66
N SER A 84 16.58 2.04 -3.80
CA SER A 84 17.16 1.57 -5.06
C SER A 84 16.10 1.32 -6.15
N ALA A 85 14.84 1.11 -5.78
CA ALA A 85 13.74 0.95 -6.72
C ALA A 85 13.26 2.28 -7.34
N TYR A 86 13.61 3.42 -6.77
CA TYR A 86 13.08 4.73 -7.18
C TYR A 86 13.30 5.03 -8.66
N ILE A 87 14.55 4.99 -9.13
CA ILE A 87 14.86 5.31 -10.53
C ILE A 87 14.30 4.25 -11.50
N PRO A 88 14.45 2.94 -11.28
CA PRO A 88 13.80 1.94 -12.14
C PRO A 88 12.28 2.10 -12.22
N CYS A 89 11.60 2.40 -11.13
CA CYS A 89 10.15 2.64 -11.14
C CYS A 89 9.77 3.91 -11.90
N MET A 90 10.57 4.98 -11.82
CA MET A 90 10.35 6.19 -12.60
C MET A 90 10.47 5.91 -14.11
N LEU A 91 11.46 5.12 -14.53
CA LEU A 91 11.63 4.73 -15.93
C LEU A 91 10.46 3.89 -16.43
N GLU A 92 9.96 2.95 -15.63
CA GLU A 92 8.76 2.18 -15.95
C GLU A 92 7.53 3.09 -16.14
N ALA A 93 7.34 4.06 -15.26
CA ALA A 93 6.24 5.01 -15.36
C ALA A 93 6.32 5.82 -16.67
N VAL A 94 7.49 6.34 -17.00
CA VAL A 94 7.69 7.10 -18.24
C VAL A 94 7.36 6.25 -19.47
N GLN A 95 7.78 5.00 -19.51
CA GLN A 95 7.49 4.11 -20.63
C GLN A 95 6.01 3.81 -20.79
N ARG A 96 5.28 3.67 -19.68
CA ARG A 96 3.85 3.35 -19.69
C ARG A 96 2.96 4.52 -20.09
N PHE A 97 3.41 5.75 -19.85
CA PHE A 97 2.67 6.97 -20.21
C PHE A 97 3.15 7.62 -21.52
N ARG A 98 3.90 6.91 -22.29
CA ARG A 98 4.32 7.35 -23.61
C ARG A 98 3.22 7.26 -24.65
#